data_3cbf16937ba4167785da16fdf19ca7d9
#
_entry.id   3cbf16937ba4167785da16fdf19ca7d9
#
_cell.length_a   1.000
_cell.length_b   1.000
_cell.length_c   1.000
_cell.angle_alpha   90.00
_cell.angle_beta   90.00
_cell.angle_gamma   90.00
#
_symmetry.space_group_name_H-M   'P 1'
#
loop_
_entity.id
_entity.type
_entity.pdbx_description
1 polymer ?
#
loop_
_entity_poly.entity_id
_entity_poly.type
_entity_poly.pdbx_seq_one_letter_code
_entity_poly.pdbx_strand_id
1 'polypeptide(L)'
;MYLIGQYGDYKVPFVFATNGRPYLKQIETASGIWFRDLRSSLNYPVALRGFKSPEGLKELLQLDIEKVNSELTNYNQGFLVDKQGLNLRYYQVNAIKATVDAIVAGKKNILLAMATGTGKTRTILGMIYLFLKTKRFHRILFLVDRTSLGEQAYETFREVKLEELMTLDEIYNIKGLNNKQIDRETKIQIATVQSMVKRLLYQNDEDGEKYNKMPSVSDFDLIIVDEAHRGYILDRQMSEEELLYNNQQDYISKYRYVIEYFDAVKIGLTATPALHTTEIFGEPVFTYSYREAVNDRFLVDHDVPHNIRTRLYNEGIVYHKGDNMLLYDTATKEVTNVACLEDEVHIEVDKFNREVITEDFNRKVLIEIIESISRK
;
A
#
# COMPACT_ATOMS: atom_id res chain seq x y z
N MET A 1 -16.09 29.80 -30.94
CA MET A 1 -16.34 28.74 -31.92
C MET A 1 -17.20 27.67 -31.26
N TYR A 2 -18.48 27.58 -31.62
CA TYR A 2 -19.35 26.62 -31.02
C TYR A 2 -19.07 25.24 -31.67
N LEU A 3 -18.52 24.31 -30.88
CA LEU A 3 -18.20 22.96 -31.33
C LEU A 3 -19.41 22.03 -31.09
N ILE A 4 -20.49 22.24 -31.84
CA ILE A 4 -21.66 21.35 -31.81
C ILE A 4 -21.33 20.09 -32.58
N GLY A 5 -21.51 18.90 -32.00
CA GLY A 5 -21.21 17.67 -32.72
C GLY A 5 -21.37 16.37 -31.95
N GLN A 6 -20.57 15.40 -32.33
CA GLN A 6 -20.67 13.99 -31.98
C GLN A 6 -20.67 13.67 -30.47
N TYR A 7 -20.21 14.62 -29.63
CA TYR A 7 -20.11 14.42 -28.17
C TYR A 7 -20.98 15.48 -27.47
N GLY A 8 -22.28 15.30 -27.50
CA GLY A 8 -23.25 16.27 -27.00
C GLY A 8 -23.14 17.60 -27.76
N ASP A 9 -22.86 18.70 -27.03
CA ASP A 9 -22.69 20.02 -27.64
C ASP A 9 -21.31 20.22 -28.30
N TYR A 10 -20.42 19.23 -28.27
CA TYR A 10 -19.04 19.36 -28.67
C TYR A 10 -18.62 18.41 -29.80
N LYS A 11 -17.65 18.85 -30.63
CA LYS A 11 -17.04 18.03 -31.69
C LYS A 11 -15.83 17.24 -31.21
N VAL A 12 -15.31 17.54 -30.03
CA VAL A 12 -14.13 16.89 -29.45
C VAL A 12 -14.52 16.17 -28.16
N PRO A 13 -13.98 14.96 -27.90
CA PRO A 13 -14.32 14.20 -26.69
C PRO A 13 -13.63 14.73 -25.44
N PHE A 14 -12.45 15.34 -25.59
CA PHE A 14 -11.57 15.71 -24.47
C PHE A 14 -11.08 17.15 -24.61
N VAL A 15 -10.98 17.82 -23.47
CA VAL A 15 -10.45 19.18 -23.37
C VAL A 15 -9.41 19.26 -22.26
N PHE A 16 -8.34 19.98 -22.52
CA PHE A 16 -7.33 20.37 -21.55
C PHE A 16 -7.27 21.88 -21.41
N ALA A 17 -7.06 22.35 -20.18
CA ALA A 17 -6.78 23.75 -19.88
C ALA A 17 -5.64 23.84 -18.85
N THR A 18 -4.71 24.78 -19.04
CA THR A 18 -3.62 25.01 -18.09
C THR A 18 -3.19 26.48 -18.13
N ASN A 19 -2.70 26.96 -17.00
CA ASN A 19 -2.05 28.25 -16.86
C ASN A 19 -0.52 28.13 -16.75
N GLY A 20 0.03 26.94 -17.01
CA GLY A 20 1.46 26.62 -16.92
C GLY A 20 2.01 26.41 -15.52
N ARG A 21 1.18 26.53 -14.48
CA ARG A 21 1.62 26.22 -13.10
C ARG A 21 1.61 24.71 -12.85
N PRO A 22 2.66 24.17 -12.22
CA PRO A 22 2.65 22.78 -11.76
C PRO A 22 1.47 22.53 -10.81
N TYR A 23 0.99 21.29 -10.74
CA TYR A 23 -0.06 20.92 -9.80
C TYR A 23 0.39 21.13 -8.35
N LEU A 24 -0.40 21.90 -7.61
CA LEU A 24 -0.24 22.16 -6.18
C LEU A 24 -1.59 21.97 -5.48
N LYS A 25 -1.66 21.03 -4.55
CA LYS A 25 -2.92 20.68 -3.86
C LYS A 25 -3.55 21.86 -3.11
N GLN A 26 -2.71 22.72 -2.51
CA GLN A 26 -3.17 23.90 -1.76
C GLN A 26 -3.88 24.94 -2.64
N ILE A 27 -3.56 24.96 -3.92
CA ILE A 27 -4.15 25.87 -4.91
C ILE A 27 -4.63 25.08 -6.13
N GLU A 28 -5.27 23.95 -5.90
CA GLU A 28 -5.72 23.02 -6.95
C GLU A 28 -6.50 23.75 -8.05
N THR A 29 -7.41 24.65 -7.68
CA THR A 29 -8.23 25.43 -8.61
C THR A 29 -7.45 26.36 -9.54
N ALA A 30 -6.18 26.64 -9.24
CA ALA A 30 -5.32 27.56 -9.99
C ALA A 30 -3.99 26.92 -10.43
N SER A 31 -3.89 25.60 -10.45
CA SER A 31 -2.67 24.85 -10.77
C SER A 31 -2.96 23.58 -11.53
N GLY A 32 -1.91 22.96 -12.09
CA GLY A 32 -2.00 21.72 -12.82
C GLY A 32 -2.55 21.83 -14.23
N ILE A 33 -2.84 20.68 -14.80
CA ILE A 33 -3.44 20.54 -16.13
C ILE A 33 -4.87 20.05 -15.92
N TRP A 34 -5.82 20.91 -16.21
CA TRP A 34 -7.23 20.61 -16.08
C TRP A 34 -7.68 19.77 -17.27
N PHE A 35 -8.27 18.63 -16.99
CA PHE A 35 -8.80 17.68 -17.97
C PHE A 35 -10.29 17.52 -17.77
N ARG A 36 -11.05 17.49 -18.86
CA ARG A 36 -12.47 17.14 -18.87
C ARG A 36 -12.78 16.23 -20.04
N ASP A 37 -13.48 15.14 -19.73
CA ASP A 37 -14.11 14.27 -20.71
C ASP A 37 -15.51 14.82 -21.01
N LEU A 38 -15.71 15.29 -22.24
CA LEU A 38 -16.95 15.93 -22.67
C LEU A 38 -18.03 14.95 -23.16
N ARG A 39 -17.73 13.64 -23.15
CA ARG A 39 -18.68 12.61 -23.61
C ARG A 39 -19.90 12.49 -22.68
N SER A 40 -19.77 12.89 -21.43
CA SER A 40 -20.88 12.98 -20.48
C SER A 40 -20.87 14.34 -19.78
N SER A 41 -22.04 14.94 -19.62
CA SER A 41 -22.22 16.18 -18.86
C SER A 41 -21.91 15.99 -17.37
N LEU A 42 -21.99 14.77 -16.85
CA LEU A 42 -21.68 14.40 -15.48
C LEU A 42 -20.17 14.30 -15.19
N ASN A 43 -19.32 14.32 -16.22
CA ASN A 43 -17.88 14.32 -16.05
C ASN A 43 -17.40 15.72 -15.65
N TYR A 44 -17.05 15.88 -14.38
CA TYR A 44 -16.48 17.13 -13.88
C TYR A 44 -15.01 17.27 -14.28
N PRO A 45 -14.51 18.52 -14.48
CA PRO A 45 -13.10 18.76 -14.70
C PRO A 45 -12.25 18.30 -13.51
N VAL A 46 -11.09 17.71 -13.80
CA VAL A 46 -10.12 17.26 -12.79
C VAL A 46 -8.74 17.88 -13.08
N ALA A 47 -8.05 18.31 -12.04
CA ALA A 47 -6.68 18.81 -12.14
C ALA A 47 -5.69 17.63 -12.12
N LEU A 48 -4.86 17.51 -13.14
CA LEU A 48 -3.86 16.47 -13.32
C LEU A 48 -2.45 17.01 -13.11
N ARG A 49 -1.52 16.15 -12.73
CA ARG A 49 -0.09 16.48 -12.59
C ARG A 49 0.64 16.54 -13.95
N GLY A 50 0.05 16.01 -15.02
CA GLY A 50 0.61 15.97 -16.36
C GLY A 50 -0.47 15.72 -17.40
N PHE A 51 -0.09 15.82 -18.68
CA PHE A 51 -0.97 15.44 -19.78
C PHE A 51 -1.13 13.92 -19.85
N LYS A 52 -2.32 13.48 -20.19
CA LYS A 52 -2.54 12.08 -20.58
C LYS A 52 -1.77 11.79 -21.88
N SER A 53 -1.21 10.59 -21.99
CA SER A 53 -0.55 10.17 -23.22
C SER A 53 -1.58 10.01 -24.36
N PRO A 54 -1.17 10.14 -25.64
CA PRO A 54 -2.06 9.91 -26.78
C PRO A 54 -2.74 8.55 -26.74
N GLU A 55 -2.01 7.56 -26.25
CA GLU A 55 -2.51 6.19 -26.12
C GLU A 55 -3.52 6.06 -24.97
N GLY A 56 -3.24 6.68 -23.82
CA GLY A 56 -4.20 6.74 -22.72
C GLY A 56 -5.50 7.45 -23.11
N LEU A 57 -5.41 8.45 -23.97
CA LEU A 57 -6.60 9.10 -24.55
C LEU A 57 -7.36 8.16 -25.52
N LYS A 58 -6.66 7.36 -26.33
CA LYS A 58 -7.29 6.36 -27.20
C LYS A 58 -8.00 5.27 -26.41
N GLU A 59 -7.34 4.74 -25.38
CA GLU A 59 -7.94 3.76 -24.48
C GLU A 59 -9.19 4.33 -23.81
N LEU A 60 -9.11 5.55 -23.29
CA LEU A 60 -10.25 6.24 -22.70
C LEU A 60 -11.38 6.48 -23.72
N LEU A 61 -11.05 6.82 -24.95
CA LEU A 61 -12.05 7.04 -26.02
C LEU A 61 -12.81 5.76 -26.36
N GLN A 62 -12.14 4.61 -26.33
CA GLN A 62 -12.73 3.29 -26.60
C GLN A 62 -13.52 2.75 -25.41
N LEU A 63 -13.32 3.28 -24.22
CA LEU A 63 -13.96 2.80 -23.01
C LEU A 63 -15.40 3.31 -22.94
N ASP A 64 -16.34 2.36 -23.02
CA ASP A 64 -17.76 2.57 -22.69
C ASP A 64 -17.97 2.20 -21.22
N ILE A 65 -17.97 3.22 -20.37
CA ILE A 65 -18.00 3.04 -18.90
C ILE A 65 -19.30 2.35 -18.44
N GLU A 66 -20.42 2.65 -19.05
CA GLU A 66 -21.72 2.06 -18.67
C GLU A 66 -21.75 0.57 -19.02
N LYS A 67 -21.29 0.23 -20.21
CA LYS A 67 -21.19 -1.16 -20.66
C LYS A 67 -20.26 -1.98 -19.78
N VAL A 68 -19.03 -1.51 -19.53
CA VAL A 68 -18.06 -2.28 -18.72
C VAL A 68 -18.47 -2.35 -17.24
N ASN A 69 -19.16 -1.35 -16.70
CA ASN A 69 -19.73 -1.43 -15.37
C ASN A 69 -20.87 -2.44 -15.29
N SER A 70 -21.72 -2.53 -16.32
CA SER A 70 -22.76 -3.55 -16.43
C SER A 70 -22.15 -4.96 -16.55
N GLU A 71 -21.12 -5.12 -17.38
CA GLU A 71 -20.38 -6.37 -17.49
C GLU A 71 -19.73 -6.78 -16.16
N LEU A 72 -19.10 -5.84 -15.46
CA LEU A 72 -18.49 -6.06 -14.15
C LEU A 72 -19.50 -6.52 -13.11
N THR A 73 -20.68 -5.88 -13.05
CA THR A 73 -21.73 -6.22 -12.09
C THR A 73 -22.35 -7.59 -12.36
N ASN A 74 -22.54 -7.93 -13.63
CA ASN A 74 -23.23 -9.15 -14.05
C ASN A 74 -22.28 -10.32 -14.33
N TYR A 75 -20.96 -10.13 -14.20
CA TYR A 75 -20.01 -11.19 -14.49
C TYR A 75 -20.20 -12.37 -13.53
N ASN A 76 -20.16 -13.58 -14.09
CA ASN A 76 -20.26 -14.79 -13.27
C ASN A 76 -19.04 -14.91 -12.34
N GLN A 77 -19.28 -14.75 -11.06
CA GLN A 77 -18.25 -14.79 -10.02
C GLN A 77 -18.03 -16.21 -9.46
N GLY A 78 -18.54 -17.25 -10.11
CA GLY A 78 -18.38 -18.66 -9.66
C GLY A 78 -16.94 -19.07 -9.48
N PHE A 79 -16.02 -18.56 -10.30
CA PHE A 79 -14.58 -18.81 -10.19
C PHE A 79 -13.96 -18.33 -8.88
N LEU A 80 -14.56 -17.34 -8.21
CA LEU A 80 -14.07 -16.85 -6.92
C LEU A 80 -14.17 -17.91 -5.82
N VAL A 81 -15.21 -18.75 -5.87
CA VAL A 81 -15.52 -19.77 -4.85
C VAL A 81 -15.16 -21.17 -5.29
N ASP A 82 -14.76 -21.38 -6.54
CA ASP A 82 -14.36 -22.67 -7.05
C ASP A 82 -13.18 -23.23 -6.26
N LYS A 83 -13.33 -24.48 -5.78
CA LYS A 83 -12.31 -25.19 -5.00
C LYS A 83 -11.04 -25.49 -5.81
N GLN A 84 -11.15 -25.63 -7.11
CA GLN A 84 -9.99 -25.82 -8.00
C GLN A 84 -9.35 -24.49 -8.44
N GLY A 85 -10.02 -23.37 -8.17
CA GLY A 85 -9.57 -22.02 -8.46
C GLY A 85 -9.15 -21.24 -7.22
N LEU A 86 -9.68 -20.03 -7.09
CA LEU A 86 -9.35 -19.12 -5.99
C LEU A 86 -9.82 -19.62 -4.62
N ASN A 87 -10.91 -20.37 -4.56
CA ASN A 87 -11.49 -20.87 -3.33
C ASN A 87 -11.61 -19.80 -2.24
N LEU A 88 -12.16 -18.64 -2.61
CA LEU A 88 -12.32 -17.52 -1.69
C LEU A 88 -13.41 -17.83 -0.65
N ARG A 89 -13.17 -17.34 0.55
CA ARG A 89 -14.14 -17.38 1.63
C ARG A 89 -15.21 -16.30 1.42
N TYR A 90 -16.39 -16.49 2.02
CA TYR A 90 -17.54 -15.60 1.82
C TYR A 90 -17.23 -14.11 2.06
N TYR A 91 -16.44 -13.79 3.09
CA TYR A 91 -16.09 -12.40 3.41
C TYR A 91 -15.14 -11.79 2.36
N GLN A 92 -14.29 -12.58 1.72
CA GLN A 92 -13.44 -12.13 0.62
C GLN A 92 -14.29 -11.80 -0.63
N VAL A 93 -15.28 -12.65 -0.92
CA VAL A 93 -16.25 -12.39 -1.99
C VAL A 93 -17.06 -11.12 -1.67
N ASN A 94 -17.50 -10.94 -0.43
CA ASN A 94 -18.20 -9.73 -0.01
C ASN A 94 -17.33 -8.47 -0.13
N ALA A 95 -16.03 -8.55 0.19
CA ALA A 95 -15.09 -7.46 -0.02
C ALA A 95 -14.98 -7.08 -1.51
N ILE A 96 -14.87 -8.07 -2.39
CA ILE A 96 -14.84 -7.86 -3.84
C ILE A 96 -16.14 -7.19 -4.31
N LYS A 97 -17.29 -7.69 -3.86
CA LYS A 97 -18.59 -7.14 -4.20
C LYS A 97 -18.74 -5.69 -3.76
N ALA A 98 -18.39 -5.38 -2.51
CA ALA A 98 -18.41 -4.01 -2.00
C ALA A 98 -17.49 -3.07 -2.80
N THR A 99 -16.35 -3.59 -3.28
CA THR A 99 -15.44 -2.85 -4.15
C THR A 99 -16.07 -2.58 -5.51
N VAL A 100 -16.69 -3.60 -6.12
CA VAL A 100 -17.40 -3.46 -7.41
C VAL A 100 -18.52 -2.43 -7.29
N ASP A 101 -19.34 -2.51 -6.25
CA ASP A 101 -20.44 -1.56 -6.00
C ASP A 101 -19.91 -0.13 -5.86
N ALA A 102 -18.79 0.06 -5.14
CA ALA A 102 -18.14 1.36 -4.99
C ALA A 102 -17.61 1.92 -6.33
N ILE A 103 -16.99 1.07 -7.17
CA ILE A 103 -16.51 1.45 -8.50
C ILE A 103 -17.67 1.85 -9.41
N VAL A 104 -18.75 1.07 -9.44
CA VAL A 104 -19.93 1.34 -10.24
C VAL A 104 -20.62 2.63 -9.79
N ALA A 105 -20.63 2.91 -8.47
CA ALA A 105 -21.08 4.18 -7.92
C ALA A 105 -20.17 5.39 -8.21
N GLY A 106 -19.07 5.18 -8.96
CA GLY A 106 -18.13 6.24 -9.37
C GLY A 106 -17.12 6.67 -8.30
N LYS A 107 -16.95 5.91 -7.22
CA LYS A 107 -15.90 6.19 -6.22
C LYS A 107 -14.52 5.96 -6.83
N LYS A 108 -13.64 6.95 -6.70
CA LYS A 108 -12.24 6.87 -7.15
C LYS A 108 -11.28 6.39 -6.06
N ASN A 109 -11.64 6.58 -4.79
CA ASN A 109 -10.84 6.18 -3.65
C ASN A 109 -11.66 5.18 -2.80
N ILE A 110 -11.11 4.01 -2.55
CA ILE A 110 -11.81 2.88 -1.93
C ILE A 110 -10.89 2.27 -0.88
N LEU A 111 -11.41 2.00 0.31
CA LEU A 111 -10.68 1.37 1.40
C LEU A 111 -11.38 0.06 1.80
N LEU A 112 -10.57 -0.99 1.96
CA LEU A 112 -10.98 -2.27 2.53
C LEU A 112 -10.23 -2.50 3.84
N ALA A 113 -10.95 -2.67 4.94
CA ALA A 113 -10.40 -3.01 6.23
C ALA A 113 -10.54 -4.51 6.48
N MET A 114 -9.46 -5.28 6.34
CA MET A 114 -9.45 -6.73 6.52
C MET A 114 -8.30 -7.12 7.45
N ALA A 115 -8.60 -7.87 8.50
CA ALA A 115 -7.61 -8.30 9.50
C ALA A 115 -6.44 -9.07 8.86
N THR A 116 -5.25 -9.01 9.51
CA THR A 116 -4.10 -9.82 9.10
C THR A 116 -4.43 -11.31 9.16
N GLY A 117 -3.94 -12.09 8.20
CA GLY A 117 -4.22 -13.54 8.12
C GLY A 117 -5.55 -13.90 7.44
N THR A 118 -6.38 -12.92 7.04
CA THR A 118 -7.67 -13.17 6.36
C THR A 118 -7.54 -13.36 4.83
N GLY A 119 -6.31 -13.38 4.30
CA GLY A 119 -6.05 -13.67 2.89
C GLY A 119 -6.25 -12.46 1.97
N LYS A 120 -5.84 -11.27 2.39
CA LYS A 120 -5.90 -10.03 1.58
C LYS A 120 -5.33 -10.23 0.16
N THR A 121 -4.16 -10.84 0.03
CA THR A 121 -3.49 -11.06 -1.27
C THR A 121 -4.36 -11.91 -2.22
N ARG A 122 -5.04 -12.94 -1.71
CA ARG A 122 -5.98 -13.73 -2.54
C ARG A 122 -7.21 -12.93 -2.95
N THR A 123 -7.70 -12.07 -2.07
CA THR A 123 -8.81 -11.14 -2.39
C THR A 123 -8.38 -10.18 -3.49
N ILE A 124 -7.16 -9.62 -3.40
CA ILE A 124 -6.58 -8.76 -4.45
C ILE A 124 -6.48 -9.51 -5.78
N LEU A 125 -5.99 -10.75 -5.77
CA LEU A 125 -5.88 -11.57 -6.98
C LEU A 125 -7.25 -11.77 -7.65
N GLY A 126 -8.29 -12.08 -6.87
CA GLY A 126 -9.65 -12.20 -7.39
C GLY A 126 -10.19 -10.89 -7.98
N MET A 127 -9.93 -9.76 -7.33
CA MET A 127 -10.30 -8.44 -7.87
C MET A 127 -9.58 -8.13 -9.17
N ILE A 128 -8.26 -8.28 -9.20
CA ILE A 128 -7.43 -8.02 -10.40
C ILE A 128 -7.93 -8.84 -11.57
N TYR A 129 -8.14 -10.14 -11.36
CA TYR A 129 -8.62 -11.00 -12.43
C TYR A 129 -9.99 -10.56 -12.94
N LEU A 130 -10.96 -10.32 -12.06
CA LEU A 130 -12.29 -9.84 -12.42
C LEU A 130 -12.23 -8.54 -13.22
N PHE A 131 -11.42 -7.59 -12.80
CA PHE A 131 -11.29 -6.28 -13.43
C PHE A 131 -10.66 -6.34 -14.82
N LEU A 132 -9.64 -7.16 -15.01
CA LEU A 132 -9.00 -7.35 -16.30
C LEU A 132 -9.90 -8.16 -17.26
N LYS A 133 -10.59 -9.19 -16.75
CA LYS A 133 -11.49 -10.04 -17.54
C LYS A 133 -12.67 -9.24 -18.10
N THR A 134 -13.26 -8.38 -17.29
CA THR A 134 -14.35 -7.49 -17.70
C THR A 134 -13.87 -6.25 -18.46
N LYS A 135 -12.55 -6.08 -18.62
CA LYS A 135 -11.93 -4.90 -19.25
C LYS A 135 -12.33 -3.58 -18.57
N ARG A 136 -12.72 -3.64 -17.29
CA ARG A 136 -13.03 -2.42 -16.53
C ARG A 136 -11.78 -1.58 -16.29
N PHE A 137 -10.65 -2.25 -16.14
CA PHE A 137 -9.32 -1.64 -16.08
C PHE A 137 -8.38 -2.32 -17.07
N HIS A 138 -7.42 -1.54 -17.59
CA HIS A 138 -6.49 -1.98 -18.61
C HIS A 138 -5.10 -2.22 -18.07
N ARG A 139 -4.66 -1.38 -17.13
CA ARG A 139 -3.31 -1.45 -16.53
C ARG A 139 -3.35 -1.13 -15.06
N ILE A 140 -2.87 -2.07 -14.27
CA ILE A 140 -2.94 -2.06 -12.83
C ILE A 140 -1.55 -1.86 -12.24
N LEU A 141 -1.40 -0.89 -11.34
CA LEU A 141 -0.24 -0.74 -10.49
C LEU A 141 -0.55 -1.34 -9.11
N PHE A 142 0.17 -2.41 -8.77
CA PHE A 142 0.07 -3.01 -7.45
C PHE A 142 1.25 -2.55 -6.60
N LEU A 143 0.96 -1.72 -5.60
CA LEU A 143 1.94 -1.16 -4.69
C LEU A 143 2.02 -1.96 -3.40
N VAL A 144 3.24 -2.31 -3.04
CA VAL A 144 3.58 -2.99 -1.80
C VAL A 144 4.57 -2.15 -0.99
N ASP A 145 4.59 -2.36 0.32
CA ASP A 145 5.49 -1.66 1.22
C ASP A 145 6.93 -2.21 1.12
N ARG A 146 7.08 -3.53 1.07
CA ARG A 146 8.39 -4.21 1.09
C ARG A 146 8.56 -5.14 -0.10
N THR A 147 9.81 -5.28 -0.54
CA THR A 147 10.20 -6.19 -1.62
C THR A 147 9.72 -7.62 -1.38
N SER A 148 9.88 -8.15 -0.17
CA SER A 148 9.43 -9.51 0.18
C SER A 148 7.93 -9.72 0.03
N LEU A 149 7.10 -8.70 0.32
CA LEU A 149 5.65 -8.76 0.10
C LEU A 149 5.30 -8.76 -1.38
N GLY A 150 6.05 -8.00 -2.18
CA GLY A 150 5.88 -7.98 -3.63
C GLY A 150 6.26 -9.31 -4.29
N GLU A 151 7.33 -9.94 -3.81
CA GLU A 151 7.74 -11.28 -4.28
C GLU A 151 6.68 -12.34 -3.92
N GLN A 152 6.19 -12.35 -2.67
CA GLN A 152 5.11 -13.25 -2.26
C GLN A 152 3.83 -13.04 -3.07
N ALA A 153 3.47 -11.81 -3.37
CA ALA A 153 2.31 -11.52 -4.21
C ALA A 153 2.52 -12.02 -5.63
N TYR A 154 3.72 -11.79 -6.19
CA TYR A 154 4.07 -12.27 -7.53
C TYR A 154 4.05 -13.79 -7.62
N GLU A 155 4.59 -14.50 -6.62
CA GLU A 155 4.50 -15.95 -6.51
C GLU A 155 3.04 -16.41 -6.43
N THR A 156 2.22 -15.76 -5.60
CA THR A 156 0.78 -16.06 -5.52
C THR A 156 0.10 -15.92 -6.88
N PHE A 157 0.46 -14.91 -7.67
CA PHE A 157 -0.10 -14.70 -9.01
C PHE A 157 0.31 -15.77 -10.02
N ARG A 158 1.43 -16.45 -9.77
CA ARG A 158 1.95 -17.56 -10.60
C ARG A 158 1.48 -18.93 -10.17
N GLU A 159 1.10 -19.10 -8.91
CA GLU A 159 0.75 -20.40 -8.35
C GLU A 159 -0.75 -20.64 -8.31
N VAL A 160 -1.53 -19.59 -8.01
CA VAL A 160 -2.98 -19.72 -7.84
C VAL A 160 -3.65 -19.84 -9.19
N LYS A 161 -4.31 -20.99 -9.39
CA LYS A 161 -5.09 -21.26 -10.59
C LYS A 161 -6.41 -20.48 -10.56
N LEU A 162 -6.78 -20.02 -11.73
CA LEU A 162 -8.01 -19.28 -11.99
C LEU A 162 -8.93 -20.14 -12.86
N GLU A 163 -9.67 -19.52 -13.77
CA GLU A 163 -10.48 -20.24 -14.76
C GLU A 163 -9.59 -21.09 -15.67
N GLU A 164 -10.09 -22.25 -16.10
CA GLU A 164 -9.40 -23.18 -16.99
C GLU A 164 -8.03 -23.66 -16.47
N LEU A 165 -7.84 -23.61 -15.14
CA LEU A 165 -6.61 -23.99 -14.45
C LEU A 165 -5.35 -23.18 -14.84
N MET A 166 -5.52 -22.02 -15.46
CA MET A 166 -4.45 -21.09 -15.79
C MET A 166 -4.16 -20.14 -14.62
N THR A 167 -2.92 -19.72 -14.49
CA THR A 167 -2.50 -18.71 -13.51
C THR A 167 -2.62 -17.30 -14.10
N LEU A 168 -2.54 -16.29 -13.26
CA LEU A 168 -2.70 -14.90 -13.71
C LEU A 168 -1.60 -14.48 -14.69
N ASP A 169 -0.36 -14.92 -14.49
CA ASP A 169 0.77 -14.60 -15.37
C ASP A 169 0.79 -15.38 -16.67
N GLU A 170 0.09 -16.51 -16.75
CA GLU A 170 -0.16 -17.23 -18.02
C GLU A 170 -1.19 -16.51 -18.90
N ILE A 171 -2.14 -15.77 -18.26
CA ILE A 171 -3.21 -15.06 -18.98
C ILE A 171 -2.79 -13.63 -19.32
N TYR A 172 -2.07 -12.94 -18.45
CA TYR A 172 -1.74 -11.52 -18.57
C TYR A 172 -0.26 -11.26 -18.36
N ASN A 173 0.29 -10.29 -19.09
CA ASN A 173 1.66 -9.85 -18.91
C ASN A 173 1.81 -9.12 -17.56
N ILE A 174 2.55 -9.74 -16.63
CA ILE A 174 2.83 -9.23 -15.29
C ILE A 174 4.31 -8.90 -15.18
N LYS A 175 4.62 -7.72 -14.66
CA LYS A 175 6.00 -7.33 -14.32
C LYS A 175 6.15 -7.23 -12.81
N GLY A 176 7.14 -7.95 -12.29
CA GLY A 176 7.55 -7.91 -10.89
C GLY A 176 8.45 -6.71 -10.57
N LEU A 177 8.91 -6.68 -9.33
CA LEU A 177 9.70 -5.59 -8.72
C LEU A 177 10.99 -5.25 -9.49
N ASN A 178 11.65 -6.24 -10.06
CA ASN A 178 12.94 -6.06 -10.76
C ASN A 178 12.82 -5.45 -12.16
N ASN A 179 11.59 -5.29 -12.68
CA ASN A 179 11.39 -4.73 -14.00
C ASN A 179 11.25 -3.20 -13.93
N LYS A 180 12.33 -2.50 -14.22
CA LYS A 180 12.40 -1.03 -14.18
C LYS A 180 11.60 -0.34 -15.30
N GLN A 181 11.29 -1.04 -16.40
CA GLN A 181 10.59 -0.45 -17.55
C GLN A 181 9.09 -0.76 -17.51
N ILE A 182 8.28 0.29 -17.65
CA ILE A 182 6.85 0.16 -17.88
C ILE A 182 6.62 0.12 -19.39
N ASP A 183 6.22 -1.04 -19.92
CA ASP A 183 5.77 -1.13 -21.31
C ASP A 183 4.24 -1.23 -21.38
N ARG A 184 3.71 -1.07 -22.59
CA ARG A 184 2.27 -0.99 -22.81
C ARG A 184 1.55 -2.33 -22.77
N GLU A 185 2.27 -3.40 -22.99
CA GLU A 185 1.72 -4.76 -22.95
C GLU A 185 1.55 -5.24 -21.51
N THR A 186 2.26 -4.62 -20.57
CA THR A 186 2.15 -4.94 -19.16
C THR A 186 0.78 -4.57 -18.62
N LYS A 187 0.02 -5.58 -18.18
CA LYS A 187 -1.30 -5.41 -17.55
C LYS A 187 -1.21 -5.16 -16.08
N ILE A 188 -0.22 -5.75 -15.42
CA ILE A 188 0.00 -5.60 -13.98
C ILE A 188 1.48 -5.29 -13.75
N GLN A 189 1.75 -4.18 -13.09
CA GLN A 189 3.06 -3.82 -12.58
C GLN A 189 3.06 -3.92 -11.06
N ILE A 190 3.91 -4.78 -10.51
CA ILE A 190 4.16 -4.82 -9.07
C ILE A 190 5.36 -3.91 -8.79
N ALA A 191 5.21 -3.02 -7.84
CA ALA A 191 6.26 -2.08 -7.46
C ALA A 191 6.22 -1.76 -5.96
N THR A 192 7.38 -1.43 -5.38
CA THR A 192 7.40 -0.80 -4.07
C THR A 192 7.08 0.69 -4.20
N VAL A 193 6.54 1.28 -3.13
CA VAL A 193 6.31 2.72 -3.10
C VAL A 193 7.61 3.48 -3.32
N GLN A 194 8.72 3.01 -2.71
CA GLN A 194 10.05 3.60 -2.83
C GLN A 194 10.55 3.62 -4.28
N SER A 195 10.39 2.51 -5.01
CA SER A 195 10.79 2.45 -6.42
C SER A 195 9.99 3.42 -7.29
N MET A 196 8.69 3.61 -6.98
CA MET A 196 7.86 4.58 -7.68
C MET A 196 8.20 6.01 -7.30
N VAL A 197 8.56 6.30 -6.04
CA VAL A 197 9.09 7.60 -5.61
C VAL A 197 10.36 7.96 -6.37
N LYS A 198 11.33 7.02 -6.43
CA LYS A 198 12.57 7.22 -7.22
C LYS A 198 12.25 7.57 -8.68
N ARG A 199 11.34 6.82 -9.28
CA ARG A 199 10.95 6.98 -10.69
C ARG A 199 10.23 8.29 -11.00
N LEU A 200 9.36 8.75 -10.10
CA LEU A 200 8.55 9.94 -10.32
C LEU A 200 9.24 11.25 -9.91
N LEU A 201 10.14 11.19 -8.90
CA LEU A 201 10.74 12.40 -8.34
C LEU A 201 12.21 12.60 -8.71
N TYR A 202 12.99 11.50 -8.89
CA TYR A 202 14.45 11.62 -9.03
C TYR A 202 14.97 11.35 -10.45
N GLN A 203 14.20 10.71 -11.33
CA GLN A 203 14.51 10.46 -12.75
C GLN A 203 15.81 9.67 -13.05
N ASN A 204 16.63 9.40 -12.06
CA ASN A 204 17.84 8.58 -12.17
C ASN A 204 17.77 7.47 -11.13
N ASP A 205 18.36 6.31 -11.42
CA ASP A 205 18.60 5.29 -10.40
C ASP A 205 19.96 5.53 -9.69
N GLU A 206 20.26 4.66 -8.70
CA GLU A 206 21.49 4.73 -7.92
C GLU A 206 22.75 4.50 -8.77
N ASP A 207 22.62 3.78 -9.88
CA ASP A 207 23.68 3.52 -10.84
C ASP A 207 23.88 4.67 -11.85
N GLY A 208 23.11 5.76 -11.71
CA GLY A 208 23.15 6.92 -12.62
C GLY A 208 22.48 6.67 -13.97
N GLU A 209 21.85 5.53 -14.18
CA GLU A 209 21.05 5.28 -15.37
C GLU A 209 19.77 6.11 -15.35
N LYS A 210 19.53 6.87 -16.41
CA LYS A 210 18.28 7.62 -16.57
C LYS A 210 17.14 6.64 -16.85
N TYR A 211 16.04 6.75 -16.09
CA TYR A 211 14.80 6.13 -16.52
C TYR A 211 14.43 6.61 -17.91
N ASN A 212 14.22 5.69 -18.84
CA ASN A 212 14.01 6.01 -20.25
C ASN A 212 12.84 6.97 -20.50
N LYS A 213 11.85 7.01 -19.58
CA LYS A 213 10.73 7.93 -19.66
C LYS A 213 10.00 8.01 -18.32
N MET A 214 9.68 9.24 -17.89
CA MET A 214 8.77 9.46 -16.78
C MET A 214 7.38 8.88 -17.10
N PRO A 215 6.75 8.11 -16.22
CA PRO A 215 5.42 7.58 -16.44
C PRO A 215 4.40 8.69 -16.73
N SER A 216 3.49 8.45 -17.67
CA SER A 216 2.35 9.33 -17.87
C SER A 216 1.33 9.17 -16.75
N VAL A 217 0.58 10.24 -16.44
CA VAL A 217 -0.55 10.16 -15.49
C VAL A 217 -1.64 9.18 -15.91
N SER A 218 -1.63 8.74 -17.16
CA SER A 218 -2.56 7.73 -17.73
C SER A 218 -1.93 6.34 -17.92
N ASP A 219 -0.74 6.08 -17.38
CA ASP A 219 -0.10 4.78 -17.56
C ASP A 219 -0.75 3.67 -16.73
N PHE A 220 -1.45 4.03 -15.68
CA PHE A 220 -2.27 3.11 -14.88
C PHE A 220 -3.65 3.72 -14.66
N ASP A 221 -4.68 2.89 -14.77
CA ASP A 221 -6.09 3.25 -14.53
C ASP A 221 -6.63 2.66 -13.22
N LEU A 222 -5.86 1.75 -12.59
CA LEU A 222 -6.12 1.24 -11.25
C LEU A 222 -4.81 1.17 -10.45
N ILE A 223 -4.86 1.62 -9.21
CA ILE A 223 -3.79 1.45 -8.21
C ILE A 223 -4.36 0.63 -7.06
N ILE A 224 -3.71 -0.48 -6.73
CA ILE A 224 -4.02 -1.26 -5.54
C ILE A 224 -2.84 -1.15 -4.58
N VAL A 225 -3.12 -0.83 -3.33
CA VAL A 225 -2.10 -0.65 -2.28
C VAL A 225 -2.35 -1.67 -1.18
N ASP A 226 -1.43 -2.62 -1.04
CA ASP A 226 -1.46 -3.55 0.09
C ASP A 226 -0.80 -2.91 1.32
N GLU A 227 -1.29 -3.27 2.51
CA GLU A 227 -0.88 -2.69 3.79
C GLU A 227 -0.87 -1.15 3.78
N ALA A 228 -1.96 -0.56 3.25
CA ALA A 228 -2.08 0.88 3.01
C ALA A 228 -1.81 1.77 4.25
N HIS A 229 -1.88 1.21 5.47
CA HIS A 229 -1.53 1.90 6.71
C HIS A 229 -0.02 2.10 6.88
N ARG A 230 0.83 1.24 6.30
CA ARG A 230 2.29 1.30 6.47
C ARG A 230 2.94 2.47 5.74
N GLY A 231 2.29 3.00 4.72
CA GLY A 231 2.75 4.21 4.03
C GLY A 231 2.95 5.44 4.92
N TYR A 232 2.71 5.32 6.22
CA TYR A 232 2.79 6.41 7.20
C TYR A 232 3.73 6.15 8.37
N ILE A 233 4.32 4.97 8.45
CA ILE A 233 5.22 4.60 9.54
C ILE A 233 6.60 4.36 8.94
N LEU A 234 7.52 5.30 9.16
CA LEU A 234 8.95 5.00 9.03
C LEU A 234 9.24 3.89 10.05
N ASP A 235 9.50 2.69 9.56
CA ASP A 235 9.88 1.57 10.42
C ASP A 235 11.23 1.94 11.08
N ARG A 236 11.36 1.74 12.37
CA ARG A 236 12.58 2.11 13.12
C ARG A 236 13.81 1.29 12.72
N GLN A 237 13.61 0.23 11.95
CA GLN A 237 14.69 -0.51 11.27
C GLN A 237 14.78 -0.03 9.83
N MET A 238 15.27 1.18 9.63
CA MET A 238 15.48 1.76 8.31
C MET A 238 16.46 0.88 7.52
N SER A 239 16.02 0.38 6.38
CA SER A 239 16.93 -0.13 5.36
C SER A 239 17.67 1.06 4.70
N GLU A 240 18.82 0.82 4.05
CA GLU A 240 19.56 1.86 3.32
C GLU A 240 18.67 2.61 2.31
N GLU A 241 17.62 1.98 1.79
CA GLU A 241 16.64 2.57 0.88
C GLU A 241 15.72 3.60 1.56
N GLU A 242 15.50 3.49 2.86
CA GLU A 242 14.69 4.41 3.65
C GLU A 242 15.44 5.70 4.02
N LEU A 243 16.76 5.72 3.89
CA LEU A 243 17.60 6.92 4.06
C LEU A 243 17.29 8.05 3.05
N LEU A 244 16.49 7.76 2.01
CA LEU A 244 15.97 8.77 1.07
C LEU A 244 14.95 9.73 1.69
N TYR A 245 14.49 9.46 2.90
CA TYR A 245 13.46 10.26 3.58
C TYR A 245 14.07 11.01 4.77
N ASN A 246 13.92 12.32 4.76
CA ASN A 246 14.45 13.18 5.82
C ASN A 246 13.72 12.98 7.16
N ASN A 247 12.43 12.65 7.12
CA ASN A 247 11.58 12.38 8.28
C ASN A 247 10.27 11.73 7.85
N GLN A 248 9.44 11.35 8.82
CA GLN A 248 8.15 10.71 8.57
C GLN A 248 7.17 11.57 7.74
N GLN A 249 7.18 12.88 7.89
CA GLN A 249 6.32 13.77 7.10
C GLN A 249 6.72 13.80 5.63
N ASP A 250 8.02 13.77 5.35
CA ASP A 250 8.55 13.67 3.99
C ASP A 250 8.16 12.33 3.34
N TYR A 251 8.24 11.24 4.08
CA TYR A 251 7.79 9.92 3.63
C TYR A 251 6.30 9.91 3.29
N ILE A 252 5.45 10.39 4.19
CA ILE A 252 3.99 10.51 3.96
C ILE A 252 3.70 11.36 2.72
N SER A 253 4.41 12.46 2.56
CA SER A 253 4.25 13.37 1.43
C SER A 253 4.59 12.68 0.10
N LYS A 254 5.70 11.96 0.04
CA LYS A 254 6.15 11.21 -1.14
C LYS A 254 5.24 10.02 -1.46
N TYR A 255 4.79 9.30 -0.43
CA TYR A 255 3.81 8.22 -0.59
C TYR A 255 2.50 8.73 -1.20
N ARG A 256 1.94 9.79 -0.61
CA ARG A 256 0.73 10.45 -1.14
C ARG A 256 0.95 10.94 -2.58
N TYR A 257 2.14 11.48 -2.88
CA TYR A 257 2.49 11.92 -4.22
C TYR A 257 2.39 10.79 -5.24
N VAL A 258 2.93 9.60 -4.96
CA VAL A 258 2.85 8.43 -5.85
C VAL A 258 1.41 8.02 -6.09
N ILE A 259 0.60 7.91 -5.03
CA ILE A 259 -0.79 7.49 -5.14
C ILE A 259 -1.64 8.51 -5.91
N GLU A 260 -1.42 9.80 -5.68
CA GLU A 260 -2.18 10.89 -6.32
C GLU A 260 -1.64 11.27 -7.71
N TYR A 261 -0.49 10.71 -8.13
CA TYR A 261 0.13 11.05 -9.42
C TYR A 261 -0.72 10.61 -10.61
N PHE A 262 -1.23 9.39 -10.58
CA PHE A 262 -1.99 8.80 -11.68
C PHE A 262 -3.48 9.16 -11.60
N ASP A 263 -4.09 9.42 -12.77
CA ASP A 263 -5.55 9.55 -12.88
C ASP A 263 -6.19 8.15 -12.90
N ALA A 264 -6.22 7.52 -11.75
CA ALA A 264 -6.61 6.14 -11.56
C ALA A 264 -7.64 5.99 -10.42
N VAL A 265 -8.39 4.89 -10.43
CA VAL A 265 -9.09 4.42 -9.24
C VAL A 265 -8.07 3.87 -8.26
N LYS A 266 -8.25 4.11 -6.98
CA LYS A 266 -7.32 3.74 -5.91
C LYS A 266 -8.01 2.85 -4.90
N ILE A 267 -7.47 1.66 -4.67
CA ILE A 267 -7.98 0.70 -3.70
C ILE A 267 -6.89 0.45 -2.67
N GLY A 268 -7.13 0.83 -1.42
CA GLY A 268 -6.26 0.52 -0.29
C GLY A 268 -6.78 -0.69 0.48
N LEU A 269 -5.91 -1.62 0.83
CA LEU A 269 -6.20 -2.71 1.75
C LEU A 269 -5.36 -2.54 3.01
N THR A 270 -5.97 -2.71 4.17
CA THR A 270 -5.29 -2.59 5.46
C THR A 270 -5.96 -3.46 6.52
N ALA A 271 -5.19 -3.91 7.50
CA ALA A 271 -5.74 -4.54 8.69
C ALA A 271 -6.23 -3.50 9.73
N THR A 272 -5.57 -2.36 9.77
CA THR A 272 -5.77 -1.31 10.77
C THR A 272 -5.90 0.05 10.07
N PRO A 273 -7.12 0.47 9.71
CA PRO A 273 -7.30 1.80 9.13
C PRO A 273 -6.88 2.87 10.15
N ALA A 274 -5.84 3.62 9.80
CA ALA A 274 -5.40 4.78 10.55
C ALA A 274 -6.04 6.05 9.97
N LEU A 275 -6.04 7.14 10.75
CA LEU A 275 -6.61 8.43 10.31
C LEU A 275 -6.09 8.85 8.93
N HIS A 276 -4.79 8.74 8.71
CA HIS A 276 -4.16 9.10 7.43
C HIS A 276 -4.59 8.19 6.26
N THR A 277 -4.89 6.91 6.53
CA THR A 277 -5.38 6.00 5.49
C THR A 277 -6.76 6.44 5.01
N THR A 278 -7.63 6.84 5.94
CA THR A 278 -8.96 7.35 5.61
C THR A 278 -8.91 8.72 4.92
N GLU A 279 -7.91 9.54 5.17
CA GLU A 279 -7.70 10.79 4.43
C GLU A 279 -7.41 10.59 2.94
N ILE A 280 -6.77 9.48 2.55
CA ILE A 280 -6.47 9.18 1.14
C ILE A 280 -7.58 8.38 0.47
N PHE A 281 -8.02 7.31 1.13
CA PHE A 281 -8.92 6.32 0.53
C PHE A 281 -10.38 6.50 0.93
N GLY A 282 -10.67 7.38 1.90
CA GLY A 282 -12.01 7.53 2.50
C GLY A 282 -12.30 6.46 3.56
N GLU A 283 -13.52 6.49 4.08
CA GLU A 283 -14.00 5.47 5.02
C GLU A 283 -14.09 4.10 4.35
N PRO A 284 -13.80 3.00 5.09
CA PRO A 284 -13.86 1.66 4.54
C PRO A 284 -15.24 1.35 3.95
N VAL A 285 -15.25 0.85 2.71
CA VAL A 285 -16.48 0.34 2.08
C VAL A 285 -16.82 -1.07 2.54
N PHE A 286 -15.83 -1.75 3.10
CA PHE A 286 -15.97 -3.08 3.69
C PHE A 286 -15.03 -3.24 4.87
N THR A 287 -15.51 -3.85 5.94
CA THR A 287 -14.73 -4.17 7.14
C THR A 287 -14.92 -5.64 7.51
N TYR A 288 -13.81 -6.33 7.78
CA TYR A 288 -13.78 -7.67 8.35
C TYR A 288 -12.72 -7.72 9.43
N SER A 289 -13.16 -7.58 10.66
CA SER A 289 -12.31 -7.43 11.84
C SER A 289 -11.68 -8.76 12.27
N TYR A 290 -10.63 -8.67 13.11
CA TYR A 290 -10.03 -9.84 13.75
C TYR A 290 -11.05 -10.64 14.56
N ARG A 291 -11.92 -9.94 15.33
CA ARG A 291 -12.93 -10.60 16.16
C ARG A 291 -13.98 -11.36 15.34
N GLU A 292 -14.41 -10.79 14.20
CA GLU A 292 -15.29 -11.50 13.26
C GLU A 292 -14.61 -12.74 12.70
N ALA A 293 -13.34 -12.62 12.31
CA ALA A 293 -12.57 -13.75 11.77
C ALA A 293 -12.36 -14.89 12.80
N VAL A 294 -12.20 -14.55 14.08
CA VAL A 294 -12.15 -15.54 15.18
C VAL A 294 -13.51 -16.18 15.40
N ASN A 295 -14.58 -15.39 15.45
CA ASN A 295 -15.94 -15.90 15.61
C ASN A 295 -16.33 -16.87 14.48
N ASP A 296 -15.90 -16.56 13.26
CA ASP A 296 -16.09 -17.39 12.07
C ASP A 296 -15.13 -18.60 12.01
N ARG A 297 -14.22 -18.74 12.98
CA ARG A 297 -13.20 -19.78 13.06
C ARG A 297 -12.20 -19.80 11.90
N PHE A 298 -11.99 -18.65 11.27
CA PHE A 298 -10.95 -18.49 10.26
C PHE A 298 -9.61 -18.03 10.82
N LEU A 299 -9.64 -17.42 12.01
CA LEU A 299 -8.45 -17.11 12.80
C LEU A 299 -8.59 -17.74 14.19
N VAL A 300 -7.45 -18.04 14.78
CA VAL A 300 -7.38 -18.52 16.17
C VAL A 300 -7.38 -17.30 17.09
N ASP A 301 -8.14 -17.38 18.18
CA ASP A 301 -8.09 -16.33 19.21
C ASP A 301 -6.73 -16.34 19.90
N HIS A 302 -6.31 -15.18 20.35
CA HIS A 302 -5.09 -15.08 21.16
C HIS A 302 -5.46 -15.06 22.64
N ASP A 303 -4.65 -15.72 23.44
CA ASP A 303 -4.77 -15.58 24.87
C ASP A 303 -4.49 -14.15 25.33
N VAL A 304 -5.05 -13.79 26.47
CA VAL A 304 -4.76 -12.50 27.10
C VAL A 304 -3.25 -12.36 27.26
N PRO A 305 -2.65 -11.22 26.85
CA PRO A 305 -1.22 -11.02 26.99
C PRO A 305 -0.75 -11.28 28.43
N HIS A 306 0.21 -12.19 28.57
CA HIS A 306 0.80 -12.45 29.87
C HIS A 306 1.78 -11.33 30.22
N ASN A 307 1.41 -10.48 31.17
CA ASN A 307 2.25 -9.37 31.62
C ASN A 307 3.31 -9.87 32.60
N ILE A 308 4.55 -9.96 32.17
CA ILE A 308 5.69 -10.24 33.05
C ILE A 308 6.08 -8.92 33.72
N ARG A 309 5.80 -8.84 35.02
CA ARG A 309 6.18 -7.68 35.85
C ARG A 309 7.40 -8.02 36.70
N THR A 310 8.47 -7.31 36.52
CA THR A 310 9.66 -7.37 37.39
C THR A 310 9.72 -6.13 38.25
N ARG A 311 10.47 -6.19 39.34
CA ARG A 311 10.70 -5.01 40.19
C ARG A 311 11.33 -3.87 39.37
N LEU A 312 12.29 -4.18 38.53
CA LEU A 312 12.93 -3.23 37.63
C LEU A 312 11.95 -2.56 36.64
N TYR A 313 10.89 -3.29 36.25
CA TYR A 313 9.84 -2.73 35.36
C TYR A 313 9.09 -1.56 36.02
N ASN A 314 8.95 -1.56 37.34
CA ASN A 314 8.22 -0.51 38.04
C ASN A 314 9.12 0.64 38.49
N GLU A 315 10.39 0.36 38.83
CA GLU A 315 11.29 1.27 39.52
C GLU A 315 12.42 1.82 38.62
N GLY A 316 12.64 1.20 37.42
CA GLY A 316 13.81 1.53 36.62
C GLY A 316 15.12 1.05 37.26
N ILE A 317 16.25 1.54 36.75
CA ILE A 317 17.58 1.31 37.33
C ILE A 317 18.16 2.64 37.75
N VAL A 318 18.59 2.71 39.01
CA VAL A 318 19.28 3.90 39.54
C VAL A 318 20.72 3.49 39.85
N TYR A 319 21.66 4.15 39.21
CA TYR A 319 23.08 4.09 39.55
C TYR A 319 23.42 5.31 40.37
N HIS A 320 23.95 5.09 41.55
CA HIS A 320 24.31 6.19 42.43
C HIS A 320 25.70 6.76 42.10
N LYS A 321 25.95 7.98 42.53
CA LYS A 321 27.28 8.58 42.46
C LYS A 321 28.31 7.65 43.09
N GLY A 322 29.36 7.35 42.34
CA GLY A 322 30.41 6.43 42.75
C GLY A 322 30.27 5.00 42.28
N ASP A 323 29.14 4.63 41.68
CA ASP A 323 28.95 3.30 41.08
C ASP A 323 29.80 3.14 39.81
N ASN A 324 30.16 1.89 39.52
CA ASN A 324 30.88 1.54 38.29
C ASN A 324 29.88 1.12 37.20
N MET A 325 30.07 1.60 36.01
CA MET A 325 29.26 1.25 34.84
C MET A 325 30.16 0.84 33.66
N LEU A 326 29.71 -0.18 32.90
CA LEU A 326 30.33 -0.56 31.65
C LEU A 326 29.62 0.14 30.49
N LEU A 327 30.37 0.86 29.67
CA LEU A 327 29.88 1.46 28.45
C LEU A 327 30.31 0.60 27.25
N TYR A 328 29.37 0.22 26.43
CA TYR A 328 29.62 -0.47 25.17
C TYR A 328 29.44 0.50 24.01
N ASP A 329 30.52 0.77 23.31
CA ASP A 329 30.47 1.54 22.06
C ASP A 329 30.06 0.66 20.90
N THR A 330 28.90 0.96 20.30
CA THR A 330 28.35 0.19 19.18
C THR A 330 29.14 0.37 17.87
N ALA A 331 29.87 1.46 17.71
CA ALA A 331 30.66 1.75 16.53
C ALA A 331 32.03 1.04 16.57
N THR A 332 32.73 1.13 17.72
CA THR A 332 34.06 0.51 17.91
C THR A 332 33.97 -0.93 18.39
N LYS A 333 32.81 -1.35 18.94
CA LYS A 333 32.59 -2.64 19.61
C LYS A 333 33.46 -2.84 20.85
N GLU A 334 33.96 -1.77 21.45
CA GLU A 334 34.79 -1.79 22.64
C GLU A 334 33.95 -1.57 23.90
N VAL A 335 34.36 -2.23 25.00
CA VAL A 335 33.76 -2.06 26.30
C VAL A 335 34.69 -1.20 27.14
N THR A 336 34.22 -0.04 27.57
CA THR A 336 34.97 0.86 28.44
C THR A 336 34.37 0.83 29.85
N ASN A 337 35.20 0.64 30.85
CA ASN A 337 34.78 0.72 32.25
C ASN A 337 34.83 2.18 32.73
N VAL A 338 33.66 2.74 33.03
CA VAL A 338 33.57 4.05 33.67
C VAL A 338 33.57 3.81 35.19
N ALA A 339 34.73 3.91 35.80
CA ALA A 339 34.88 3.83 37.22
C ALA A 339 34.44 5.15 37.86
N CYS A 340 33.52 5.08 38.82
CA CYS A 340 33.08 6.20 39.61
C CYS A 340 32.23 7.24 38.85
N LEU A 341 30.94 6.98 38.73
CA LEU A 341 30.01 7.97 38.20
C LEU A 341 30.08 9.29 39.00
N GLU A 342 30.19 10.39 38.27
CA GLU A 342 30.26 11.73 38.88
C GLU A 342 28.91 12.17 39.46
N ASP A 343 27.80 11.71 38.84
CA ASP A 343 26.43 12.01 39.26
C ASP A 343 25.53 10.76 39.23
N GLU A 344 24.34 10.86 39.84
CA GLU A 344 23.33 9.81 39.84
C GLU A 344 22.71 9.69 38.43
N VAL A 345 22.64 8.47 37.92
CA VAL A 345 22.02 8.17 36.61
C VAL A 345 20.77 7.33 36.80
N HIS A 346 19.63 7.87 36.43
CA HIS A 346 18.33 7.17 36.44
C HIS A 346 17.95 6.70 35.02
N ILE A 347 17.73 5.39 34.89
CA ILE A 347 17.39 4.76 33.62
C ILE A 347 15.96 4.21 33.68
N GLU A 348 15.07 4.79 32.90
CA GLU A 348 13.69 4.37 32.82
C GLU A 348 13.55 3.06 32.04
N VAL A 349 12.41 2.36 32.24
CA VAL A 349 12.14 1.03 31.73
C VAL A 349 12.11 0.97 30.19
N ASP A 350 11.67 2.05 29.55
CA ASP A 350 11.61 2.16 28.08
C ASP A 350 12.99 2.18 27.41
N LYS A 351 14.05 2.42 28.19
CA LYS A 351 15.46 2.42 27.76
C LYS A 351 16.11 1.04 27.88
N PHE A 352 15.45 0.06 28.51
CA PHE A 352 15.98 -1.30 28.65
C PHE A 352 16.11 -1.98 27.30
N ASN A 353 17.23 -2.68 27.07
CA ASN A 353 17.63 -3.30 25.83
C ASN A 353 17.82 -2.32 24.64
N ARG A 354 17.82 -1.02 24.92
CA ARG A 354 18.16 0.04 23.96
C ARG A 354 19.42 0.79 24.39
N GLU A 355 19.37 1.34 25.59
CA GLU A 355 20.48 2.10 26.17
C GLU A 355 21.20 1.29 27.26
N VAL A 356 20.50 0.39 27.94
CA VAL A 356 21.06 -0.48 28.98
C VAL A 356 20.69 -1.93 28.75
N ILE A 357 21.68 -2.79 28.77
CA ILE A 357 21.52 -4.25 28.71
C ILE A 357 21.87 -4.81 30.07
N THR A 358 20.90 -5.44 30.75
CA THR A 358 21.11 -6.11 32.04
C THR A 358 20.91 -7.61 31.87
N GLU A 359 21.97 -8.39 32.11
CA GLU A 359 21.94 -9.85 31.96
C GLU A 359 20.92 -10.49 32.88
N ASP A 360 20.85 -10.08 34.11
CA ASP A 360 19.94 -10.62 35.13
C ASP A 360 18.46 -10.35 34.78
N PHE A 361 18.15 -9.18 34.25
CA PHE A 361 16.79 -8.83 33.79
C PHE A 361 16.38 -9.73 32.64
N ASN A 362 17.22 -9.80 31.62
CA ASN A 362 16.94 -10.60 30.42
C ASN A 362 16.83 -12.10 30.77
N ARG A 363 17.69 -12.60 31.65
CA ARG A 363 17.64 -13.99 32.13
C ARG A 363 16.34 -14.30 32.88
N LYS A 364 15.90 -13.43 33.79
CA LYS A 364 14.63 -13.61 34.50
C LYS A 364 13.43 -13.57 33.58
N VAL A 365 13.39 -12.63 32.62
CA VAL A 365 12.32 -12.56 31.61
C VAL A 365 12.28 -13.84 30.77
N LEU A 366 13.43 -14.35 30.33
CA LEU A 366 13.50 -15.61 29.56
C LEU A 366 13.04 -16.83 30.37
N ILE A 367 13.43 -16.93 31.64
CA ILE A 367 12.96 -18.02 32.51
C ILE A 367 11.45 -17.98 32.67
N GLU A 368 10.85 -16.82 32.93
CA GLU A 368 9.41 -16.66 33.09
C GLU A 368 8.65 -17.00 31.79
N ILE A 369 9.21 -16.62 30.62
CA ILE A 369 8.65 -17.01 29.32
C ILE A 369 8.66 -18.53 29.15
N ILE A 370 9.78 -19.20 29.46
CA ILE A 370 9.91 -20.66 29.34
C ILE A 370 8.94 -21.36 30.30
N GLU A 371 8.84 -20.92 31.54
CA GLU A 371 7.90 -21.48 32.51
C GLU A 371 6.44 -21.29 32.12
N SER A 372 6.08 -20.12 31.57
CA SER A 372 4.72 -19.84 31.12
C SER A 372 4.33 -20.67 29.88
N ILE A 373 5.27 -20.98 28.99
CA ILE A 373 5.06 -21.87 27.86
C ILE A 373 4.94 -23.33 28.33
N SER A 374 5.73 -23.75 29.32
CA SER A 374 5.73 -25.12 29.83
C SER A 374 4.50 -25.45 30.67
N ARG A 375 3.73 -24.47 31.15
CA ARG A 375 2.47 -24.62 31.87
C ARG A 375 1.23 -24.79 30.98
N LYS A 376 1.38 -24.60 29.67
CA LYS A 376 0.37 -24.84 28.64
C LYS A 376 0.56 -26.22 28.00
#